data_e81ea0d78e0aab03c51e313215a30581
#
_entry.id   e81ea0d78e0aab03c51e313215a30581
#
_cell.length_a   1.000
_cell.length_b   1.000
_cell.length_c   1.000
_cell.angle_alpha   90.00
_cell.angle_beta   90.00
_cell.angle_gamma   90.00
#
_symmetry.space_group_name_H-M   'P 1'
#
loop_
_entity.id
_entity.type
_entity.pdbx_description
1 polymer ?
#
loop_
_entity_poly.entity_id
_entity_poly.type
_entity_poly.pdbx_seq_one_letter_code
_entity_poly.pdbx_strand_id
1 'polypeptide(L)'
;MNFFRSQLMRCALGVGLLAGGVAFAIPDNAPAISVQYWRTNYNLRFAGNDVLSAGVQLHLDSGAARGRVGGLDAQMTLKEDTITGVVGGQHTNLKVKKEGDALKAEGGFLGKRVELRYGPTELHVYMTGCTYDLKYVEGVYEGRRSCDSSIAPPLRVTVPNALSERTPSEQTLLLLLALWD
;
A
#
# COMPACT_ATOMS: atom_id res chain seq x y z
N MET A 1 -37.62 65.35 27.56
CA MET A 1 -36.87 64.44 28.42
C MET A 1 -36.94 63.03 27.76
N ASN A 2 -36.04 62.73 26.87
CA ASN A 2 -36.07 61.46 26.09
C ASN A 2 -34.79 60.64 26.38
N PHE A 3 -34.97 59.50 27.01
CA PHE A 3 -33.93 58.56 27.30
C PHE A 3 -33.83 57.56 26.12
N PHE A 4 -32.80 57.70 25.32
CA PHE A 4 -32.39 56.68 24.31
C PHE A 4 -31.52 55.61 24.98
N ARG A 5 -32.04 54.40 25.13
CA ARG A 5 -31.27 53.23 25.56
C ARG A 5 -30.70 52.58 24.34
N SER A 6 -29.38 52.70 24.17
CA SER A 6 -28.57 51.96 23.18
C SER A 6 -28.42 50.51 23.63
N GLN A 7 -28.94 49.58 22.84
CA GLN A 7 -28.70 48.14 22.96
C GLN A 7 -27.41 47.79 22.17
N LEU A 8 -26.35 47.47 22.88
CA LEU A 8 -25.12 46.91 22.31
C LEU A 8 -25.35 45.43 21.98
N MET A 9 -25.47 45.15 20.68
CA MET A 9 -25.56 43.82 20.09
C MET A 9 -24.17 43.22 20.07
N ARG A 10 -23.87 42.27 20.98
CA ARG A 10 -22.64 41.49 21.00
C ARG A 10 -22.73 40.39 19.93
N CYS A 11 -22.09 40.59 18.79
CA CYS A 11 -21.83 39.54 17.83
C CYS A 11 -20.75 38.60 18.39
N ALA A 12 -21.16 37.43 18.84
CA ALA A 12 -20.25 36.32 19.14
C ALA A 12 -19.77 35.72 17.80
N LEU A 13 -18.54 36.03 17.42
CA LEU A 13 -17.83 35.33 16.32
C LEU A 13 -17.52 33.91 16.79
N GLY A 14 -18.33 32.96 16.37
CA GLY A 14 -18.05 31.54 16.48
C GLY A 14 -16.92 31.18 15.52
N VAL A 15 -15.70 30.98 16.04
CA VAL A 15 -14.60 30.37 15.28
C VAL A 15 -14.91 28.89 15.12
N GLY A 16 -15.50 28.51 13.99
CA GLY A 16 -15.66 27.14 13.60
C GLY A 16 -14.28 26.54 13.24
N LEU A 17 -13.75 25.70 14.11
CA LEU A 17 -12.61 24.83 13.79
C LEU A 17 -13.06 23.85 12.69
N LEU A 18 -12.77 24.19 11.43
CA LEU A 18 -12.80 23.23 10.32
C LEU A 18 -11.66 22.25 10.57
N ALA A 19 -11.97 21.07 11.09
CA ALA A 19 -11.08 19.93 11.06
C ALA A 19 -10.88 19.56 9.57
N GLY A 20 -9.85 20.14 8.95
CA GLY A 20 -9.44 19.84 7.59
C GLY A 20 -8.95 18.40 7.52
N GLY A 21 -9.81 17.50 7.10
CA GLY A 21 -9.39 16.18 6.69
C GLY A 21 -8.40 16.33 5.53
N VAL A 22 -7.19 15.81 5.68
CA VAL A 22 -6.20 15.77 4.60
C VAL A 22 -6.78 14.87 3.50
N ALA A 23 -7.22 15.47 2.42
CA ALA A 23 -7.67 14.71 1.25
C ALA A 23 -6.42 14.18 0.53
N PHE A 24 -6.22 12.87 0.53
CA PHE A 24 -5.21 12.21 -0.28
C PHE A 24 -5.65 12.30 -1.75
N ALA A 25 -5.06 13.18 -2.51
CA ALA A 25 -5.31 13.32 -3.95
C ALA A 25 -4.08 12.84 -4.73
N ILE A 26 -4.06 11.56 -5.09
CA ILE A 26 -3.05 11.03 -6.00
C ILE A 26 -3.58 11.20 -7.44
N PRO A 27 -2.80 11.81 -8.37
CA PRO A 27 -3.19 11.94 -9.76
C PRO A 27 -3.49 10.59 -10.42
N ASP A 28 -4.44 10.57 -11.38
CA ASP A 28 -4.80 9.33 -12.07
C ASP A 28 -3.67 8.72 -12.90
N ASN A 29 -2.71 9.52 -13.32
CA ASN A 29 -1.50 9.11 -14.05
C ASN A 29 -0.30 8.79 -13.15
N ALA A 30 -0.47 8.73 -11.83
CA ALA A 30 0.60 8.37 -10.92
C ALA A 30 1.09 6.93 -11.18
N PRO A 31 2.38 6.63 -10.93
CA PRO A 31 2.90 5.28 -10.98
C PRO A 31 2.05 4.32 -10.16
N ALA A 32 1.75 3.15 -10.73
CA ALA A 32 0.93 2.13 -10.09
C ALA A 32 1.50 0.73 -10.27
N ILE A 33 1.45 -0.08 -9.23
CA ILE A 33 1.53 -1.53 -9.36
C ILE A 33 0.14 -1.98 -9.78
N SER A 34 0.03 -2.56 -10.98
CA SER A 34 -1.24 -3.05 -11.52
C SER A 34 -1.27 -4.57 -11.48
N VAL A 35 -2.30 -5.11 -10.86
CA VAL A 35 -2.57 -6.55 -10.80
C VAL A 35 -3.82 -6.83 -11.60
N GLN A 36 -3.66 -7.55 -12.70
CA GLN A 36 -4.75 -7.94 -13.58
C GLN A 36 -5.14 -9.38 -13.30
N TYR A 37 -6.34 -9.52 -12.79
CA TYR A 37 -6.95 -10.77 -12.41
C TYR A 37 -8.16 -11.02 -13.28
N TRP A 38 -8.41 -12.22 -13.73
CA TRP A 38 -9.51 -12.66 -14.61
C TRP A 38 -10.52 -11.54 -15.02
N ARG A 39 -11.25 -10.97 -14.06
CA ARG A 39 -12.30 -9.95 -14.29
C ARG A 39 -12.07 -8.67 -13.46
N THR A 40 -10.99 -8.58 -12.75
CA THR A 40 -10.70 -7.49 -11.82
C THR A 40 -9.33 -6.92 -12.11
N ASN A 41 -9.24 -5.61 -12.17
CA ASN A 41 -7.96 -4.90 -12.18
C ASN A 41 -7.82 -4.17 -10.85
N TYR A 42 -6.74 -4.44 -10.19
CA TYR A 42 -6.37 -3.75 -8.96
C TYR A 42 -5.15 -2.87 -9.23
N ASN A 43 -5.21 -1.62 -8.81
CA ASN A 43 -4.14 -0.66 -9.00
C ASN A 43 -3.76 -0.05 -7.66
N LEU A 44 -2.52 -0.28 -7.22
CA LEU A 44 -1.93 0.40 -6.09
C LEU A 44 -1.09 1.57 -6.62
N ARG A 45 -1.62 2.78 -6.55
CA ARG A 45 -0.95 4.00 -6.98
C ARG A 45 -0.09 4.57 -5.86
N PHE A 46 1.02 5.20 -6.21
CA PHE A 46 1.84 5.92 -5.26
C PHE A 46 2.45 7.18 -5.88
N ALA A 47 2.42 8.29 -5.14
CA ALA A 47 2.97 9.57 -5.55
C ALA A 47 3.58 10.26 -4.33
N GLY A 48 4.87 10.65 -4.43
CA GLY A 48 5.59 11.13 -3.25
C GLY A 48 5.53 10.09 -2.14
N ASN A 49 4.97 10.48 -1.01
CA ASN A 49 4.84 9.62 0.18
C ASN A 49 3.46 8.94 0.30
N ASP A 50 2.54 9.23 -0.60
CA ASP A 50 1.18 8.72 -0.52
C ASP A 50 0.99 7.46 -1.35
N VAL A 51 0.24 6.50 -0.81
CA VAL A 51 -0.12 5.21 -1.42
C VAL A 51 -1.63 5.05 -1.35
N LEU A 52 -2.27 4.80 -2.49
CA LEU A 52 -3.72 4.74 -2.62
C LEU A 52 -4.18 3.60 -3.51
N SER A 53 -5.19 2.88 -3.04
CA SER A 53 -6.01 1.95 -3.82
C SER A 53 -7.42 1.87 -3.23
N ALA A 54 -8.27 1.01 -3.76
CA ALA A 54 -9.62 0.80 -3.23
C ALA A 54 -9.65 0.36 -1.75
N GLY A 55 -8.62 -0.39 -1.31
CA GLY A 55 -8.51 -0.90 0.07
C GLY A 55 -7.32 -0.36 0.85
N VAL A 56 -6.47 0.49 0.26
CA VAL A 56 -5.25 0.98 0.90
C VAL A 56 -5.17 2.49 0.82
N GLN A 57 -4.91 3.12 1.95
CA GLN A 57 -4.64 4.54 2.07
C GLN A 57 -3.52 4.73 3.10
N LEU A 58 -2.30 4.88 2.63
CA LEU A 58 -1.11 5.00 3.48
C LEU A 58 -0.31 6.24 3.14
N HIS A 59 0.31 6.80 4.15
CA HIS A 59 1.37 7.79 4.04
C HIS A 59 2.68 7.16 4.51
N LEU A 60 3.69 7.20 3.63
CA LEU A 60 5.05 6.73 3.92
C LEU A 60 5.86 7.93 4.38
N ASP A 61 6.34 7.89 5.62
CA ASP A 61 7.21 8.91 6.18
C ASP A 61 8.51 8.23 6.62
N SER A 62 9.60 8.96 6.71
CA SER A 62 10.97 8.54 7.05
C SER A 62 11.06 7.26 7.91
N GLY A 63 10.88 6.09 7.27
CA GLY A 63 10.91 4.78 7.93
C GLY A 63 9.61 4.36 8.61
N ALA A 64 8.48 4.95 8.27
CA ALA A 64 7.17 4.56 8.78
C ALA A 64 6.11 4.54 7.67
N ALA A 65 5.08 3.70 7.82
CA ALA A 65 3.86 3.72 7.01
C ALA A 65 2.65 3.81 7.95
N ARG A 66 1.79 4.80 7.72
CA ARG A 66 0.62 5.06 8.56
C ARG A 66 -0.61 5.31 7.70
N GLY A 67 -1.76 4.87 8.17
CA GLY A 67 -3.03 5.08 7.47
C GLY A 67 -3.98 3.91 7.64
N ARG A 68 -4.55 3.40 6.53
CA ARG A 68 -5.53 2.31 6.55
C ARG A 68 -5.24 1.26 5.50
N VAL A 69 -5.48 0.00 5.86
CA VAL A 69 -5.44 -1.17 4.97
C VAL A 69 -6.69 -2.01 5.24
N GLY A 70 -7.50 -2.25 4.22
CA GLY A 70 -8.78 -2.95 4.36
C GLY A 70 -9.77 -2.25 5.30
N GLY A 71 -9.70 -0.91 5.39
CA GLY A 71 -10.50 -0.12 6.33
C GLY A 71 -10.00 -0.12 7.78
N LEU A 72 -8.95 -0.88 8.09
CA LEU A 72 -8.35 -1.00 9.44
C LEU A 72 -7.15 -0.05 9.57
N ASP A 73 -6.97 0.51 10.76
CA ASP A 73 -5.83 1.39 11.04
C ASP A 73 -4.50 0.62 10.94
N ALA A 74 -3.54 1.22 10.26
CA ALA A 74 -2.22 0.65 9.97
C ALA A 74 -1.12 1.56 10.53
N GLN A 75 -0.20 0.94 11.27
CA GLN A 75 1.01 1.58 11.76
C GLN A 75 2.18 0.60 11.60
N MET A 76 3.10 0.92 10.70
CA MET A 76 4.26 0.08 10.41
C MET A 76 5.54 0.92 10.49
N THR A 77 6.61 0.30 10.92
CA THR A 77 7.98 0.82 10.90
C THR A 77 8.74 0.11 9.80
N LEU A 78 9.34 0.88 8.91
CA LEU A 78 10.11 0.41 7.76
C LEU A 78 11.59 0.72 8.02
N LYS A 79 12.37 -0.30 8.36
CA LYS A 79 13.82 -0.21 8.43
C LYS A 79 14.41 -0.79 7.14
N GLU A 80 15.69 -0.62 6.92
CA GLU A 80 16.36 -1.10 5.71
C GLU A 80 16.12 -2.60 5.45
N ASP A 81 16.14 -3.41 6.51
CA ASP A 81 16.09 -4.86 6.50
C ASP A 81 14.86 -5.48 7.18
N THR A 82 13.93 -4.66 7.68
CA THR A 82 12.77 -5.15 8.42
C THR A 82 11.54 -4.27 8.24
N ILE A 83 10.36 -4.92 8.26
CA ILE A 83 9.06 -4.26 8.36
C ILE A 83 8.37 -4.81 9.60
N THR A 84 8.05 -3.94 10.55
CA THR A 84 7.33 -4.32 11.77
C THR A 84 6.14 -3.42 12.00
N GLY A 85 5.09 -3.92 12.62
CA GLY A 85 3.93 -3.08 12.94
C GLY A 85 2.65 -3.85 13.12
N VAL A 86 1.54 -3.10 13.04
CA VAL A 86 0.20 -3.64 13.29
C VAL A 86 -0.80 -3.01 12.31
N VAL A 87 -1.72 -3.83 11.81
CA VAL A 87 -2.88 -3.40 11.03
C VAL A 87 -4.12 -4.06 11.63
N GLY A 88 -5.04 -3.28 12.18
CA GLY A 88 -6.26 -3.81 12.79
C GLY A 88 -6.03 -4.87 13.87
N GLY A 89 -4.95 -4.74 14.65
CA GLY A 89 -4.56 -5.74 15.66
C GLY A 89 -3.75 -6.92 15.12
N GLN A 90 -3.58 -7.05 13.81
CA GLN A 90 -2.76 -8.10 13.20
C GLN A 90 -1.31 -7.66 13.08
N HIS A 91 -0.39 -8.48 13.55
CA HIS A 91 1.03 -8.17 13.57
C HIS A 91 1.69 -8.40 12.20
N THR A 92 2.60 -7.49 11.87
CA THR A 92 3.54 -7.61 10.76
C THR A 92 4.96 -7.66 11.32
N ASN A 93 5.73 -8.65 10.90
CA ASN A 93 7.15 -8.79 11.22
C ASN A 93 7.84 -9.52 10.06
N LEU A 94 8.43 -8.76 9.15
CA LEU A 94 9.11 -9.25 7.97
C LEU A 94 10.59 -8.92 8.05
N LYS A 95 11.43 -9.86 7.66
CA LYS A 95 12.83 -9.62 7.33
C LYS A 95 12.91 -9.36 5.84
N VAL A 96 13.60 -8.30 5.46
CA VAL A 96 13.81 -7.89 4.07
C VAL A 96 15.29 -7.98 3.76
N LYS A 97 15.65 -8.51 2.59
CA LYS A 97 17.04 -8.65 2.17
C LYS A 97 17.17 -8.41 0.68
N LYS A 98 18.16 -7.63 0.30
CA LYS A 98 18.54 -7.49 -1.10
C LYS A 98 19.71 -8.44 -1.40
N GLU A 99 19.55 -9.34 -2.38
CA GLU A 99 20.58 -10.27 -2.84
C GLU A 99 20.83 -10.04 -4.33
N GLY A 100 21.89 -9.30 -4.65
CA GLY A 100 22.12 -8.82 -6.01
C GLY A 100 20.97 -7.92 -6.47
N ASP A 101 20.34 -8.28 -7.59
CA ASP A 101 19.17 -7.57 -8.14
C ASP A 101 17.83 -8.10 -7.61
N ALA A 102 17.85 -9.12 -6.76
CA ALA A 102 16.64 -9.69 -6.19
C ALA A 102 16.37 -9.14 -4.79
N LEU A 103 15.11 -8.86 -4.52
CA LEU A 103 14.56 -8.51 -3.22
C LEU A 103 13.89 -9.76 -2.63
N LYS A 104 14.25 -10.10 -1.40
CA LYS A 104 13.63 -11.20 -0.65
C LYS A 104 13.01 -10.67 0.62
N ALA A 105 11.85 -11.21 0.98
CA ALA A 105 11.25 -10.97 2.29
C ALA A 105 10.59 -12.24 2.82
N GLU A 106 10.69 -12.44 4.13
CA GLU A 106 10.11 -13.57 4.82
C GLU A 106 9.61 -13.20 6.22
N GLY A 107 8.55 -13.86 6.67
CA GLY A 107 8.01 -13.66 8.02
C GLY A 107 6.50 -13.59 8.06
N GLY A 108 5.96 -12.70 8.90
CA GLY A 108 4.53 -12.46 9.06
C GLY A 108 4.11 -11.13 8.47
N PHE A 109 3.06 -11.13 7.65
CA PHE A 109 2.41 -9.91 7.15
C PHE A 109 0.90 -10.01 7.41
N LEU A 110 0.36 -9.03 8.14
CA LEU A 110 -1.05 -9.01 8.58
C LEU A 110 -1.48 -10.36 9.21
N GLY A 111 -0.65 -10.88 10.13
CA GLY A 111 -0.89 -12.14 10.83
C GLY A 111 -0.76 -13.42 9.98
N LYS A 112 -0.35 -13.33 8.73
CA LYS A 112 -0.17 -14.48 7.82
C LYS A 112 1.30 -14.65 7.45
N ARG A 113 1.73 -15.90 7.27
CA ARG A 113 3.08 -16.19 6.74
C ARG A 113 3.19 -15.68 5.31
N VAL A 114 4.31 -15.04 5.02
CA VAL A 114 4.66 -14.51 3.71
C VAL A 114 6.10 -14.86 3.38
N GLU A 115 6.32 -15.23 2.13
CA GLU A 115 7.63 -15.30 1.48
C GLU A 115 7.52 -14.55 0.15
N LEU A 116 8.46 -13.65 -0.11
CA LEU A 116 8.52 -12.86 -1.35
C LEU A 116 9.92 -12.96 -1.94
N ARG A 117 9.97 -13.17 -3.24
CA ARG A 117 11.17 -12.99 -4.07
C ARG A 117 10.78 -12.19 -5.31
N TYR A 118 11.33 -11.01 -5.42
CA TYR A 118 11.12 -10.11 -6.55
C TYR A 118 12.46 -9.79 -7.20
N GLY A 119 12.56 -10.02 -8.49
CA GLY A 119 13.79 -9.80 -9.27
C GLY A 119 13.49 -9.54 -10.74
N PRO A 120 14.51 -9.26 -11.56
CA PRO A 120 14.31 -8.89 -12.96
C PRO A 120 13.66 -9.96 -13.83
N THR A 121 13.71 -11.22 -13.42
CA THR A 121 13.19 -12.35 -14.22
C THR A 121 11.96 -13.01 -13.62
N GLU A 122 11.66 -12.76 -12.33
CA GLU A 122 10.57 -13.44 -11.64
C GLU A 122 10.02 -12.64 -10.46
N LEU A 123 8.75 -12.88 -10.17
CA LEU A 123 8.07 -12.48 -8.96
C LEU A 123 7.43 -13.73 -8.36
N HIS A 124 8.00 -14.22 -7.27
CA HIS A 124 7.48 -15.35 -6.51
C HIS A 124 6.98 -14.86 -5.15
N VAL A 125 5.73 -15.18 -4.81
CA VAL A 125 5.15 -14.80 -3.52
C VAL A 125 4.34 -15.95 -2.96
N TYR A 126 4.63 -16.32 -1.71
CA TYR A 126 3.73 -17.14 -0.90
C TYR A 126 3.00 -16.24 0.09
N MET A 127 1.68 -16.23 0.04
CA MET A 127 0.84 -15.39 0.89
C MET A 127 -0.57 -15.97 1.01
N THR A 128 -1.18 -15.87 2.19
CA THR A 128 -2.56 -16.34 2.44
C THR A 128 -2.84 -17.80 2.05
N GLY A 129 -1.79 -18.65 2.06
CA GLY A 129 -1.89 -20.06 1.65
C GLY A 129 -1.78 -20.30 0.15
N CYS A 130 -1.59 -19.25 -0.65
CA CYS A 130 -1.43 -19.31 -2.10
C CYS A 130 -0.01 -18.97 -2.51
N THR A 131 0.48 -19.61 -3.56
CA THR A 131 1.76 -19.30 -4.21
C THR A 131 1.50 -18.58 -5.52
N TYR A 132 2.16 -17.47 -5.73
CA TYR A 132 2.20 -16.72 -6.98
C TYR A 132 3.54 -17.03 -7.66
N ASP A 133 3.51 -17.66 -8.82
CA ASP A 133 4.68 -17.95 -9.65
C ASP A 133 4.57 -17.19 -10.95
N LEU A 134 5.28 -16.07 -11.04
CA LEU A 134 5.21 -15.18 -12.19
C LEU A 134 6.61 -15.02 -12.80
N LYS A 135 6.69 -15.08 -14.12
CA LYS A 135 7.90 -14.82 -14.90
C LYS A 135 7.79 -13.50 -15.62
N TYR A 136 8.90 -12.77 -15.72
CA TYR A 136 8.92 -11.51 -16.44
C TYR A 136 8.94 -11.76 -17.95
N VAL A 137 7.92 -11.21 -18.63
CA VAL A 137 7.74 -11.33 -20.08
C VAL A 137 7.29 -9.97 -20.61
N GLU A 138 8.07 -9.36 -21.50
CA GLU A 138 7.71 -8.13 -22.21
C GLU A 138 7.17 -6.98 -21.32
N GLY A 139 7.83 -6.75 -20.18
CA GLY A 139 7.47 -5.64 -19.29
C GLY A 139 6.46 -6.00 -18.18
N VAL A 140 6.00 -7.26 -18.12
CA VAL A 140 4.96 -7.72 -17.20
C VAL A 140 5.41 -9.03 -16.52
N TYR A 141 5.12 -9.19 -15.26
CA TYR A 141 5.21 -10.48 -14.58
C TYR A 141 3.92 -11.25 -14.83
N GLU A 142 4.02 -12.38 -15.55
CA GLU A 142 2.87 -13.20 -15.93
C GLU A 142 3.03 -14.63 -15.41
N GLY A 143 1.96 -15.22 -14.90
CA GLY A 143 1.98 -16.57 -14.37
C GLY A 143 0.69 -16.98 -13.68
N ARG A 144 0.79 -17.80 -12.65
CA ARG A 144 -0.37 -18.37 -11.97
C ARG A 144 -0.29 -18.22 -10.45
N ARG A 145 -1.46 -18.17 -9.84
CA ARG A 145 -1.63 -18.33 -8.40
C ARG A 145 -2.14 -19.76 -8.13
N SER A 146 -1.52 -20.47 -7.18
CA SER A 146 -1.82 -21.88 -6.91
C SER A 146 -3.24 -22.13 -6.43
N CYS A 147 -3.93 -21.12 -5.90
CA CYS A 147 -5.32 -21.21 -5.45
C CYS A 147 -6.34 -21.01 -6.56
N ASP A 148 -5.91 -20.67 -7.78
CA ASP A 148 -6.82 -20.43 -8.88
C ASP A 148 -7.23 -21.72 -9.56
N SER A 149 -8.38 -21.68 -10.18
CA SER A 149 -8.81 -22.78 -11.07
C SER A 149 -7.82 -22.93 -12.24
N SER A 150 -7.57 -24.17 -12.66
CA SER A 150 -6.70 -24.47 -13.81
C SER A 150 -7.15 -23.83 -15.12
N ILE A 151 -8.43 -23.45 -15.23
CA ILE A 151 -8.99 -22.75 -16.39
C ILE A 151 -8.93 -21.21 -16.27
N ALA A 152 -8.48 -20.66 -15.12
CA ALA A 152 -8.31 -19.23 -14.98
C ALA A 152 -7.17 -18.74 -15.91
N PRO A 153 -7.34 -17.58 -16.56
CA PRO A 153 -6.26 -16.97 -17.34
C PRO A 153 -5.07 -16.61 -16.43
N PRO A 154 -3.89 -16.46 -17.00
CA PRO A 154 -2.71 -16.04 -16.24
C PRO A 154 -2.96 -14.72 -15.49
N LEU A 155 -2.44 -14.66 -14.26
CA LEU A 155 -2.31 -13.42 -13.51
C LEU A 155 -1.21 -12.57 -14.14
N ARG A 156 -1.42 -11.27 -14.25
CA ARG A 156 -0.44 -10.30 -14.76
C ARG A 156 -0.19 -9.21 -13.75
N VAL A 157 1.08 -8.94 -13.48
CA VAL A 157 1.50 -7.87 -12.55
C VAL A 157 2.45 -6.94 -13.29
N THR A 158 2.05 -5.68 -13.43
CA THR A 158 2.90 -4.63 -13.97
C THR A 158 3.48 -3.82 -12.82
N VAL A 159 4.80 -3.71 -12.79
CA VAL A 159 5.52 -2.96 -11.76
C VAL A 159 6.18 -1.74 -12.42
N PRO A 160 5.88 -0.52 -11.97
CA PRO A 160 6.45 0.69 -12.57
C PRO A 160 7.92 0.86 -12.13
N ASN A 161 8.74 1.47 -12.99
CA ASN A 161 10.15 1.76 -12.70
C ASN A 161 10.34 2.58 -11.42
N ALA A 162 9.41 3.47 -11.11
CA ALA A 162 9.42 4.28 -9.89
C ALA A 162 9.45 3.45 -8.59
N LEU A 163 9.09 2.15 -8.63
CA LEU A 163 9.23 1.27 -7.47
C LEU A 163 10.70 1.03 -7.13
N SER A 164 11.59 0.93 -8.11
CA SER A 164 13.02 0.68 -7.89
C SER A 164 13.76 1.82 -7.18
N GLU A 165 13.16 3.02 -7.18
CA GLU A 165 13.67 4.21 -6.47
C GLU A 165 13.35 4.19 -4.97
N ARG A 166 12.49 3.27 -4.53
CA ARG A 166 12.09 3.10 -3.13
C ARG A 166 13.07 2.23 -2.35
N THR A 167 13.07 2.38 -1.04
CA THR A 167 13.86 1.49 -0.16
C THR A 167 13.38 0.03 -0.29
N PRO A 168 14.23 -0.97 0.00
CA PRO A 168 13.84 -2.38 -0.05
C PRO A 168 12.58 -2.70 0.75
N SER A 169 12.43 -2.11 1.92
CA SER A 169 11.25 -2.29 2.77
C SER A 169 9.99 -1.66 2.17
N GLU A 170 10.08 -0.47 1.57
CA GLU A 170 8.96 0.16 0.87
C GLU A 170 8.56 -0.65 -0.37
N GLN A 171 9.52 -1.11 -1.18
CA GLN A 171 9.26 -1.99 -2.32
C GLN A 171 8.50 -3.25 -1.89
N THR A 172 8.99 -3.91 -0.82
CA THR A 172 8.37 -5.10 -0.25
C THR A 172 6.94 -4.82 0.20
N LEU A 173 6.74 -3.75 0.98
CA LEU A 173 5.42 -3.36 1.46
C LEU A 173 4.44 -3.12 0.31
N LEU A 174 4.84 -2.34 -0.69
CA LEU A 174 3.99 -2.00 -1.83
C LEU A 174 3.63 -3.23 -2.68
N LEU A 175 4.58 -4.15 -2.92
CA LEU A 175 4.31 -5.40 -3.63
C LEU A 175 3.33 -6.29 -2.86
N LEU A 176 3.53 -6.45 -1.55
CA LEU A 176 2.63 -7.26 -0.73
C LEU A 176 1.23 -6.66 -0.65
N LEU A 177 1.11 -5.34 -0.51
CA LEU A 177 -0.20 -4.66 -0.50
C LEU A 177 -0.91 -4.75 -1.84
N ALA A 178 -0.17 -4.72 -2.96
CA ALA A 178 -0.75 -4.86 -4.29
C ALA A 178 -1.29 -6.28 -4.56
N LEU A 179 -0.68 -7.29 -3.94
CA LEU A 179 -1.06 -8.70 -4.08
C LEU A 179 -1.98 -9.20 -2.95
N TRP A 180 -2.21 -8.36 -1.93
CA TRP A 180 -3.08 -8.68 -0.81
C TRP A 180 -4.54 -8.56 -1.25
N ASP A 181 -5.21 -9.69 -1.37
CA ASP A 181 -6.62 -9.80 -1.71
C ASP A 181 -7.47 -10.13 -0.47
#